data_c4e047a3af03116208d03aab882188a8
#
_entry.id   c4e047a3af03116208d03aab882188a8
#
_cell.length_a   1.000
_cell.length_b   1.000
_cell.length_c   1.000
_cell.angle_alpha   90.00
_cell.angle_beta   90.00
_cell.angle_gamma   90.00
#
_symmetry.space_group_name_H-M   'P 1'
#
loop_
_entity.id
_entity.type
_entity.pdbx_description
1 polymer ?
#
loop_
_entity_poly.entity_id
_entity_poly.type
_entity_poly.pdbx_seq_one_letter_code
_entity_poly.pdbx_strand_id
1 'polypeptide(L)'
;LEARLVAQRVRRLLDEGFPVTDKQTGELRPVTAGDIVILLRSPKGKARTYIAALERVGVTATAEQRGGLLETNEVGTIVSLLNVIDNPRQDVDLIGVMLSPLFGFSEEELAEIRLTDRTAGFYDALLLARETMPKAESFVQKLDYLRAFACDQPVYRLLWEIYDRTGALGLYGALPGGAQRESNLLAFFERARAFEEQGFRGLYSFVNLLRGMQQNGEDFQTVGAEATGSAVRILSIHK
;
A
#
# COMPACT_ATOMS: atom_id res chain seq x y z
N LEU A 1 -18.91 7.25 18.83
CA LEU A 1 -19.54 6.60 19.99
C LEU A 1 -19.72 5.10 19.73
N GLU A 2 -20.37 4.70 18.65
CA GLU A 2 -20.74 3.33 18.30
C GLU A 2 -19.51 2.37 18.27
N ALA A 3 -18.43 2.73 17.58
CA ALA A 3 -17.24 1.90 17.51
C ALA A 3 -16.60 1.61 18.88
N ARG A 4 -16.68 2.57 19.83
CA ARG A 4 -16.20 2.37 21.21
C ARG A 4 -17.07 1.37 21.98
N LEU A 5 -18.39 1.44 21.83
CA LEU A 5 -19.31 0.49 22.47
C LEU A 5 -19.09 -0.93 21.92
N VAL A 6 -18.93 -1.06 20.60
CA VAL A 6 -18.62 -2.35 19.98
C VAL A 6 -17.28 -2.90 20.48
N ALA A 7 -16.25 -2.08 20.53
CA ALA A 7 -14.92 -2.50 21.02
C ALA A 7 -14.99 -2.96 22.49
N GLN A 8 -15.72 -2.25 23.35
CA GLN A 8 -15.93 -2.66 24.76
C GLN A 8 -16.70 -3.97 24.87
N ARG A 9 -17.71 -4.17 23.99
CA ARG A 9 -18.47 -5.42 23.97
C ARG A 9 -17.61 -6.60 23.54
N VAL A 10 -16.82 -6.41 22.50
CA VAL A 10 -15.85 -7.43 22.02
C VAL A 10 -14.87 -7.80 23.13
N ARG A 11 -14.27 -6.79 23.79
CA ARG A 11 -13.33 -7.01 24.88
C ARG A 11 -13.98 -7.83 26.00
N ARG A 12 -15.21 -7.46 26.42
CA ARG A 12 -15.94 -8.19 27.45
C ARG A 12 -16.20 -9.65 27.08
N LEU A 13 -16.60 -9.94 25.83
CA LEU A 13 -16.81 -11.32 25.37
C LEU A 13 -15.55 -12.17 25.47
N LEU A 14 -14.39 -11.57 25.13
CA LEU A 14 -13.09 -12.22 25.24
C LEU A 14 -12.70 -12.46 26.70
N ASP A 15 -12.91 -11.48 27.58
CA ASP A 15 -12.55 -11.57 29.02
C ASP A 15 -13.45 -12.57 29.77
N GLU A 16 -14.74 -12.62 29.43
CA GLU A 16 -15.71 -13.58 29.99
C GLU A 16 -15.53 -15.00 29.43
N GLY A 17 -14.71 -15.18 28.39
CA GLY A 17 -14.55 -16.47 27.73
C GLY A 17 -15.87 -17.01 27.17
N PHE A 18 -16.66 -16.15 26.50
CA PHE A 18 -17.97 -16.54 25.98
C PHE A 18 -17.91 -17.86 25.19
N PRO A 19 -18.76 -18.87 25.52
CA PRO A 19 -18.65 -20.18 24.91
C PRO A 19 -19.08 -20.17 23.45
N VAL A 20 -18.24 -20.71 22.57
CA VAL A 20 -18.53 -20.93 21.15
C VAL A 20 -18.28 -22.40 20.80
N THR A 21 -19.05 -22.90 19.84
CA THR A 21 -18.84 -24.30 19.36
C THR A 21 -17.71 -24.32 18.36
N ASP A 22 -16.69 -25.13 18.62
CA ASP A 22 -15.63 -25.40 17.65
C ASP A 22 -16.19 -26.18 16.45
N LYS A 23 -15.93 -25.68 15.25
CA LYS A 23 -16.47 -26.30 14.01
C LYS A 23 -15.83 -27.64 13.65
N GLN A 24 -14.64 -27.91 14.15
CA GLN A 24 -13.92 -29.16 13.82
C GLN A 24 -14.23 -30.27 14.81
N THR A 25 -14.30 -29.93 16.11
CA THR A 25 -14.51 -30.91 17.18
C THR A 25 -15.95 -31.02 17.65
N GLY A 26 -16.78 -29.98 17.41
CA GLY A 26 -18.15 -29.88 17.94
C GLY A 26 -18.21 -29.54 19.44
N GLU A 27 -17.08 -29.34 20.11
CA GLU A 27 -17.00 -29.03 21.54
C GLU A 27 -17.11 -27.53 21.80
N LEU A 28 -17.54 -27.18 23.02
CA LEU A 28 -17.56 -25.78 23.46
C LEU A 28 -16.17 -25.35 23.89
N ARG A 29 -15.72 -24.18 23.38
CA ARG A 29 -14.50 -23.52 23.81
C ARG A 29 -14.72 -22.02 24.04
N PRO A 30 -13.82 -21.34 24.78
CA PRO A 30 -13.84 -19.89 24.89
C PRO A 30 -13.70 -19.22 23.52
N VAL A 31 -14.42 -18.11 23.33
CA VAL A 31 -14.33 -17.28 22.12
C VAL A 31 -12.93 -16.68 21.98
N THR A 32 -12.41 -16.65 20.77
CA THR A 32 -11.19 -15.95 20.40
C THR A 32 -11.51 -14.77 19.48
N ALA A 33 -10.59 -13.83 19.32
CA ALA A 33 -10.79 -12.69 18.42
C ALA A 33 -11.12 -13.11 16.97
N GLY A 34 -10.55 -14.23 16.52
CA GLY A 34 -10.81 -14.78 15.18
C GLY A 34 -12.23 -15.30 14.97
N ASP A 35 -12.98 -15.60 16.04
CA ASP A 35 -14.37 -16.02 15.96
C ASP A 35 -15.34 -14.84 15.80
N ILE A 36 -14.87 -13.60 16.04
CA ILE A 36 -15.71 -12.41 16.07
C ILE A 36 -15.63 -11.69 14.73
N VAL A 37 -16.81 -11.39 14.18
CA VAL A 37 -16.96 -10.64 12.94
C VAL A 37 -17.84 -9.41 13.18
N ILE A 38 -17.39 -8.25 12.75
CA ILE A 38 -18.18 -7.01 12.74
C ILE A 38 -18.68 -6.79 11.31
N LEU A 39 -20.01 -6.79 11.12
CA LEU A 39 -20.62 -6.56 9.83
C LEU A 39 -21.04 -5.10 9.70
N LEU A 40 -20.55 -4.42 8.67
CA LEU A 40 -20.90 -3.04 8.33
C LEU A 40 -21.60 -2.99 6.98
N ARG A 41 -22.58 -2.09 6.84
CA ARG A 41 -23.23 -1.84 5.54
C ARG A 41 -22.23 -1.32 4.51
N SER A 42 -21.32 -0.43 4.92
CA SER A 42 -20.20 0.07 4.12
C SER A 42 -18.96 0.21 5.01
N PRO A 43 -17.96 -0.67 4.88
CA PRO A 43 -16.70 -0.55 5.60
C PRO A 43 -15.87 0.63 5.15
N LYS A 44 -16.03 1.10 3.88
CA LYS A 44 -15.25 2.20 3.30
C LYS A 44 -15.34 3.45 4.18
N GLY A 45 -14.21 3.93 4.69
CA GLY A 45 -14.10 5.08 5.59
C GLY A 45 -14.46 4.82 7.07
N LYS A 46 -15.26 3.79 7.39
CA LYS A 46 -15.67 3.49 8.77
C LYS A 46 -14.80 2.43 9.45
N ALA A 47 -14.30 1.46 8.70
CA ALA A 47 -13.52 0.35 9.25
C ALA A 47 -12.33 0.82 10.10
N ARG A 48 -11.61 1.86 9.67
CA ARG A 48 -10.50 2.46 10.44
C ARG A 48 -10.92 2.92 11.84
N THR A 49 -12.11 3.47 11.99
CA THR A 49 -12.63 3.92 13.28
C THR A 49 -12.88 2.75 14.23
N TYR A 50 -13.36 1.62 13.70
CA TYR A 50 -13.56 0.39 14.48
C TYR A 50 -12.23 -0.27 14.83
N ILE A 51 -11.28 -0.35 13.88
CA ILE A 51 -9.92 -0.87 14.13
C ILE A 51 -9.27 -0.07 15.26
N ALA A 52 -9.21 1.25 15.14
CA ALA A 52 -8.62 2.11 16.17
C ALA A 52 -9.33 2.01 17.53
N ALA A 53 -10.64 1.73 17.55
CA ALA A 53 -11.38 1.53 18.80
C ALA A 53 -11.06 0.17 19.45
N LEU A 54 -10.87 -0.89 18.65
CA LEU A 54 -10.50 -2.23 19.12
C LEU A 54 -9.04 -2.26 19.61
N GLU A 55 -8.12 -1.64 18.88
CA GLU A 55 -6.72 -1.51 19.29
C GLU A 55 -6.56 -0.81 20.64
N ARG A 56 -7.38 0.23 20.92
CA ARG A 56 -7.38 0.93 22.22
C ARG A 56 -7.76 0.04 23.41
N VAL A 57 -8.50 -1.02 23.16
CA VAL A 57 -8.86 -2.01 24.19
C VAL A 57 -8.01 -3.28 24.10
N GLY A 58 -6.88 -3.23 23.35
CA GLY A 58 -5.93 -4.33 23.22
C GLY A 58 -6.44 -5.50 22.37
N VAL A 59 -7.36 -5.26 21.44
CA VAL A 59 -7.91 -6.29 20.53
C VAL A 59 -7.45 -6.00 19.12
N THR A 60 -6.73 -6.95 18.51
CA THR A 60 -6.31 -6.85 17.11
C THR A 60 -7.53 -7.01 16.19
N ALA A 61 -7.64 -6.15 15.20
CA ALA A 61 -8.73 -6.19 14.22
C ALA A 61 -8.23 -5.95 12.81
N THR A 62 -8.84 -6.63 11.85
CA THR A 62 -8.58 -6.47 10.42
C THR A 62 -9.87 -6.15 9.69
N ALA A 63 -9.81 -5.29 8.69
CA ALA A 63 -10.93 -5.07 7.78
C ALA A 63 -10.64 -5.77 6.46
N GLU A 64 -11.66 -6.46 5.92
CA GLU A 64 -11.60 -6.92 4.55
C GLU A 64 -11.48 -5.67 3.65
N GLN A 65 -10.31 -5.45 3.10
CA GLN A 65 -10.14 -4.41 2.09
C GLN A 65 -10.79 -4.93 0.79
N ARG A 66 -12.00 -4.43 0.50
CA ARG A 66 -12.56 -4.51 -0.85
C ARG A 66 -11.92 -3.42 -1.69
N GLY A 67 -10.72 -3.63 -2.09
CA GLY A 67 -9.97 -2.85 -3.02
C GLY A 67 -8.88 -3.77 -3.54
N GLY A 68 -8.57 -3.69 -4.80
CA GLY A 68 -7.45 -4.41 -5.35
C GLY A 68 -6.14 -3.95 -4.72
N LEU A 69 -5.12 -4.72 -4.93
CA LEU A 69 -3.78 -4.42 -4.46
C LEU A 69 -3.26 -3.09 -5.02
N LEU A 70 -3.60 -2.80 -6.30
CA LEU A 70 -3.19 -1.57 -6.99
C LEU A 70 -3.90 -0.31 -6.48
N GLU A 71 -5.06 -0.46 -5.80
CA GLU A 71 -5.79 0.66 -5.19
C GLU A 71 -5.24 1.08 -3.82
N THR A 72 -4.31 0.31 -3.25
CA THR A 72 -3.70 0.66 -1.96
C THR A 72 -2.69 1.79 -2.14
N ASN A 73 -2.62 2.72 -1.17
CA ASN A 73 -1.76 3.89 -1.29
C ASN A 73 -0.28 3.53 -1.47
N GLU A 74 0.22 2.57 -0.69
CA GLU A 74 1.61 2.11 -0.75
C GLU A 74 1.96 1.50 -2.09
N VAL A 75 1.11 0.61 -2.63
CA VAL A 75 1.34 -0.01 -3.94
C VAL A 75 1.11 1.00 -5.06
N GLY A 76 0.08 1.85 -4.97
CA GLY A 76 -0.16 2.93 -5.93
C GLY A 76 1.04 3.87 -6.05
N THR A 77 1.70 4.21 -4.94
CA THR A 77 2.94 5.02 -4.96
C THR A 77 4.08 4.28 -5.69
N ILE A 78 4.24 2.99 -5.44
CA ILE A 78 5.27 2.19 -6.15
C ILE A 78 4.93 2.07 -7.64
N VAL A 79 3.66 1.88 -8.01
CA VAL A 79 3.23 1.87 -9.43
C VAL A 79 3.54 3.20 -10.10
N SER A 80 3.23 4.33 -9.46
CA SER A 80 3.60 5.65 -9.98
C SER A 80 5.13 5.81 -10.12
N LEU A 81 5.92 5.28 -9.17
CA LEU A 81 7.37 5.31 -9.29
C LEU A 81 7.87 4.44 -10.46
N LEU A 82 7.29 3.27 -10.70
CA LEU A 82 7.60 2.44 -11.88
C LEU A 82 7.25 3.18 -13.18
N ASN A 83 6.10 3.89 -13.24
CA ASN A 83 5.73 4.73 -14.37
C ASN A 83 6.79 5.82 -14.63
N VAL A 84 7.27 6.47 -13.57
CA VAL A 84 8.30 7.55 -13.65
C VAL A 84 9.66 6.99 -14.08
N ILE A 85 10.03 5.80 -13.62
CA ILE A 85 11.26 5.11 -14.05
C ILE A 85 11.18 4.78 -15.54
N ASP A 86 10.05 4.27 -16.03
CA ASP A 86 9.80 4.00 -17.44
C ASP A 86 9.81 5.30 -18.28
N ASN A 87 9.01 6.29 -17.84
CA ASN A 87 8.91 7.58 -18.50
C ASN A 87 8.77 8.74 -17.49
N PRO A 88 9.84 9.49 -17.19
CA PRO A 88 9.81 10.56 -16.19
C PRO A 88 9.00 11.80 -16.59
N ARG A 89 8.53 11.89 -17.84
CA ARG A 89 7.71 12.99 -18.35
C ARG A 89 6.20 12.81 -18.07
N GLN A 90 5.85 11.92 -17.17
CA GLN A 90 4.48 11.75 -16.67
C GLN A 90 4.30 12.62 -15.41
N ASP A 91 3.93 13.89 -15.62
CA ASP A 91 3.91 14.90 -14.56
C ASP A 91 3.05 14.49 -13.35
N VAL A 92 1.92 13.83 -13.56
CA VAL A 92 1.02 13.40 -12.46
C VAL A 92 1.69 12.37 -11.57
N ASP A 93 2.28 11.33 -12.18
CA ASP A 93 3.00 10.29 -11.44
C ASP A 93 4.25 10.85 -10.76
N LEU A 94 5.01 11.70 -11.45
CA LEU A 94 6.23 12.33 -10.93
C LEU A 94 5.93 13.18 -9.69
N ILE A 95 4.96 14.07 -9.78
CA ILE A 95 4.53 14.94 -8.66
C ILE A 95 4.01 14.07 -7.51
N GLY A 96 3.18 13.07 -7.80
CA GLY A 96 2.64 12.16 -6.80
C GLY A 96 3.73 11.38 -6.05
N VAL A 97 4.73 10.90 -6.77
CA VAL A 97 5.90 10.22 -6.17
C VAL A 97 6.71 11.17 -5.31
N MET A 98 6.99 12.38 -5.77
CA MET A 98 7.76 13.36 -5.00
C MET A 98 7.05 13.78 -3.70
N LEU A 99 5.72 13.97 -3.73
CA LEU A 99 4.88 14.26 -2.55
C LEU A 99 4.76 13.06 -1.60
N SER A 100 5.04 11.84 -2.07
CA SER A 100 4.87 10.65 -1.25
C SER A 100 5.81 10.64 -0.04
N PRO A 101 5.47 9.86 1.00
CA PRO A 101 6.35 9.69 2.16
C PRO A 101 7.76 9.18 1.79
N LEU A 102 7.94 8.54 0.63
CA LEU A 102 9.23 8.00 0.17
C LEU A 102 10.25 9.11 -0.14
N PHE A 103 9.78 10.26 -0.62
CA PHE A 103 10.64 11.37 -1.01
C PHE A 103 10.35 12.66 -0.24
N GLY A 104 9.14 12.81 0.29
CA GLY A 104 8.76 13.83 1.27
C GLY A 104 8.91 15.28 0.79
N PHE A 105 8.72 15.55 -0.51
CA PHE A 105 8.65 16.94 -0.99
C PHE A 105 7.40 17.61 -0.46
N SER A 106 7.50 18.90 -0.15
CA SER A 106 6.34 19.74 0.17
C SER A 106 5.73 20.36 -1.10
N GLU A 107 4.50 20.86 -0.98
CA GLU A 107 3.84 21.58 -2.08
C GLU A 107 4.62 22.83 -2.47
N GLU A 108 5.24 23.52 -1.49
CA GLU A 108 6.07 24.70 -1.70
C GLU A 108 7.34 24.34 -2.49
N GLU A 109 8.03 23.25 -2.13
CA GLU A 109 9.21 22.77 -2.87
C GLU A 109 8.87 22.41 -4.32
N LEU A 110 7.70 21.80 -4.56
CA LEU A 110 7.24 21.52 -5.93
C LEU A 110 6.89 22.81 -6.69
N ALA A 111 6.33 23.80 -6.01
CA ALA A 111 6.07 25.12 -6.61
C ALA A 111 7.38 25.83 -6.98
N GLU A 112 8.41 25.77 -6.14
CA GLU A 112 9.74 26.30 -6.45
C GLU A 112 10.33 25.63 -7.69
N ILE A 113 10.27 24.29 -7.78
CA ILE A 113 10.69 23.54 -8.97
C ILE A 113 9.93 24.05 -10.20
N ARG A 114 8.61 24.19 -10.11
CA ARG A 114 7.79 24.67 -11.23
C ARG A 114 8.13 26.09 -11.66
N LEU A 115 8.59 26.92 -10.73
CA LEU A 115 8.98 28.31 -11.02
C LEU A 115 10.32 28.44 -11.75
N THR A 116 11.17 27.40 -11.76
CA THR A 116 12.44 27.41 -12.53
C THR A 116 12.17 27.44 -14.03
N ASP A 117 11.13 26.74 -14.51
CA ASP A 117 10.61 26.87 -15.87
C ASP A 117 9.08 26.63 -15.87
N ARG A 118 8.33 27.67 -16.17
CA ARG A 118 6.86 27.64 -16.19
C ARG A 118 6.28 27.05 -17.48
N THR A 119 7.08 26.91 -18.52
CA THR A 119 6.64 26.53 -19.87
C THR A 119 6.96 25.09 -20.23
N ALA A 120 8.07 24.57 -19.74
CA ALA A 120 8.49 23.19 -19.95
C ALA A 120 7.64 22.19 -19.16
N GLY A 121 7.79 20.87 -19.45
CA GLY A 121 7.26 19.79 -18.60
C GLY A 121 7.86 19.83 -17.19
N PHE A 122 7.16 19.24 -16.21
CA PHE A 122 7.63 19.32 -14.81
C PHE A 122 9.01 18.63 -14.63
N TYR A 123 9.27 17.56 -15.35
CA TYR A 123 10.56 16.89 -15.30
C TYR A 123 11.70 17.77 -15.80
N ASP A 124 11.48 18.57 -16.86
CA ASP A 124 12.51 19.48 -17.37
C ASP A 124 12.77 20.62 -16.37
N ALA A 125 11.72 21.16 -15.72
CA ALA A 125 11.88 22.12 -14.65
C ALA A 125 12.64 21.53 -13.43
N LEU A 126 12.38 20.26 -13.09
CA LEU A 126 13.09 19.54 -12.04
C LEU A 126 14.59 19.40 -12.36
N LEU A 127 14.94 19.09 -13.62
CA LEU A 127 16.35 19.01 -14.06
C LEU A 127 17.09 20.35 -13.96
N LEU A 128 16.40 21.48 -14.11
CA LEU A 128 16.98 22.81 -13.86
C LEU A 128 17.09 23.09 -12.36
N ALA A 129 16.05 22.77 -11.58
CA ALA A 129 16.01 23.01 -10.15
C ALA A 129 17.08 22.24 -9.37
N ARG A 130 17.57 21.10 -9.87
CA ARG A 130 18.59 20.30 -9.20
C ARG A 130 19.91 21.03 -8.98
N GLU A 131 20.22 22.06 -9.79
CA GLU A 131 21.43 22.85 -9.65
C GLU A 131 21.43 23.71 -8.39
N THR A 132 20.27 24.09 -7.89
CA THR A 132 20.10 24.98 -6.74
C THR A 132 19.43 24.33 -5.54
N MET A 133 18.75 23.17 -5.75
CA MET A 133 17.98 22.47 -4.70
C MET A 133 18.61 21.07 -4.45
N PRO A 134 19.34 20.87 -3.35
CA PRO A 134 19.99 19.58 -3.05
C PRO A 134 19.04 18.39 -2.97
N LYS A 135 17.81 18.62 -2.55
CA LYS A 135 16.77 17.58 -2.49
C LYS A 135 16.35 17.13 -3.90
N ALA A 136 16.21 18.06 -4.83
CA ALA A 136 15.92 17.78 -6.23
C ALA A 136 17.08 17.00 -6.87
N GLU A 137 18.33 17.40 -6.61
CA GLU A 137 19.52 16.66 -7.08
C GLU A 137 19.53 15.23 -6.55
N SER A 138 19.31 15.03 -5.23
CA SER A 138 19.26 13.69 -4.64
C SER A 138 18.16 12.82 -5.24
N PHE A 139 16.97 13.41 -5.54
CA PHE A 139 15.89 12.70 -6.19
C PHE A 139 16.26 12.29 -7.62
N VAL A 140 16.80 13.21 -8.42
CA VAL A 140 17.20 12.93 -9.81
C VAL A 140 18.27 11.85 -9.85
N GLN A 141 19.28 11.91 -8.99
CA GLN A 141 20.33 10.88 -8.90
C GLN A 141 19.75 9.50 -8.59
N LYS A 142 18.82 9.40 -7.64
CA LYS A 142 18.13 8.13 -7.33
C LYS A 142 17.31 7.64 -8.52
N LEU A 143 16.60 8.54 -9.18
CA LEU A 143 15.78 8.20 -10.34
C LEU A 143 16.65 7.70 -11.50
N ASP A 144 17.75 8.40 -11.83
CA ASP A 144 18.67 8.01 -12.89
C ASP A 144 19.31 6.65 -12.61
N TYR A 145 19.69 6.40 -11.35
CA TYR A 145 20.18 5.09 -10.93
C TYR A 145 19.14 3.99 -11.16
N LEU A 146 17.90 4.18 -10.70
CA LEU A 146 16.82 3.18 -10.84
C LEU A 146 16.48 2.94 -12.32
N ARG A 147 16.54 3.97 -13.15
CA ARG A 147 16.34 3.87 -14.60
C ARG A 147 17.44 3.04 -15.26
N ALA A 148 18.68 3.30 -14.91
CA ALA A 148 19.82 2.50 -15.39
C ALA A 148 19.71 1.04 -14.95
N PHE A 149 19.34 0.80 -13.68
CA PHE A 149 19.14 -0.54 -13.13
C PHE A 149 18.00 -1.30 -13.84
N ALA A 150 16.91 -0.60 -14.17
CA ALA A 150 15.75 -1.19 -14.85
C ALA A 150 16.06 -1.68 -16.28
N CYS A 151 17.11 -1.17 -16.93
CA CYS A 151 17.48 -1.58 -18.28
C CYS A 151 17.92 -3.05 -18.37
N ASP A 152 18.59 -3.56 -17.35
CA ASP A 152 19.25 -4.86 -17.38
C ASP A 152 18.70 -5.86 -16.37
N GLN A 153 17.82 -5.40 -15.46
CA GLN A 153 17.32 -6.24 -14.37
C GLN A 153 15.84 -6.59 -14.51
N PRO A 154 15.42 -7.78 -14.03
CA PRO A 154 14.02 -8.15 -13.95
C PRO A 154 13.24 -7.20 -13.03
N VAL A 155 11.93 -7.03 -13.30
CA VAL A 155 11.07 -6.09 -12.56
C VAL A 155 11.03 -6.39 -11.05
N TYR A 156 11.01 -7.66 -10.65
CA TYR A 156 11.01 -8.00 -9.22
C TYR A 156 12.30 -7.56 -8.52
N ARG A 157 13.46 -7.60 -9.22
CA ARG A 157 14.71 -7.07 -8.67
C ARG A 157 14.70 -5.54 -8.58
N LEU A 158 14.13 -4.88 -9.59
CA LEU A 158 13.93 -3.44 -9.55
C LEU A 158 13.03 -3.04 -8.38
N LEU A 159 11.93 -3.78 -8.13
CA LEU A 159 11.07 -3.53 -6.97
C LEU A 159 11.81 -3.68 -5.65
N TRP A 160 12.63 -4.73 -5.52
CA TRP A 160 13.43 -4.93 -4.31
C TRP A 160 14.44 -3.79 -4.11
N GLU A 161 15.11 -3.36 -5.18
CA GLU A 161 16.03 -2.22 -5.17
C GLU A 161 15.32 -0.91 -4.77
N ILE A 162 14.10 -0.70 -5.27
CA ILE A 162 13.25 0.42 -4.85
C ILE A 162 12.96 0.33 -3.35
N TYR A 163 12.55 -0.82 -2.83
CA TYR A 163 12.22 -0.99 -1.42
C TYR A 163 13.42 -0.74 -0.51
N ASP A 164 14.58 -1.24 -0.89
CA ASP A 164 15.82 -1.06 -0.14
C ASP A 164 16.28 0.41 -0.12
N ARG A 165 16.38 1.05 -1.30
CA ARG A 165 16.88 2.42 -1.41
C ARG A 165 15.96 3.50 -0.87
N THR A 166 14.67 3.24 -0.86
CA THR A 166 13.68 4.18 -0.32
C THR A 166 13.30 3.88 1.12
N GLY A 167 13.67 2.71 1.63
CA GLY A 167 13.21 2.23 2.93
C GLY A 167 11.70 1.97 2.98
N ALA A 168 11.06 1.69 1.82
CA ALA A 168 9.60 1.63 1.69
C ALA A 168 8.95 0.68 2.68
N LEU A 169 9.49 -0.53 2.88
CA LEU A 169 8.93 -1.52 3.80
C LEU A 169 8.88 -0.97 5.23
N GLY A 170 10.01 -0.46 5.74
CA GLY A 170 10.07 0.10 7.09
C GLY A 170 9.21 1.36 7.25
N LEU A 171 9.23 2.24 6.26
CA LEU A 171 8.48 3.49 6.29
C LEU A 171 6.97 3.23 6.29
N TYR A 172 6.47 2.41 5.37
CA TYR A 172 5.04 2.05 5.35
C TYR A 172 4.65 1.14 6.51
N GLY A 173 5.57 0.29 6.99
CA GLY A 173 5.40 -0.53 8.18
C GLY A 173 5.21 0.28 9.47
N ALA A 174 5.83 1.45 9.57
CA ALA A 174 5.70 2.36 10.70
C ALA A 174 4.38 3.19 10.71
N LEU A 175 3.65 3.23 9.59
CA LEU A 175 2.39 3.95 9.49
C LEU A 175 1.21 3.14 10.10
N PRO A 176 0.08 3.79 10.43
CA PRO A 176 -1.12 3.09 10.86
C PRO A 176 -1.53 1.99 9.88
N GLY A 177 -1.74 0.76 10.40
CA GLY A 177 -1.98 -0.42 9.59
C GLY A 177 -0.73 -0.96 8.89
N GLY A 178 0.46 -0.72 9.44
CA GLY A 178 1.76 -0.99 8.85
C GLY A 178 1.96 -2.44 8.42
N ALA A 179 1.57 -3.41 9.25
CA ALA A 179 1.69 -4.82 8.89
C ALA A 179 0.94 -5.18 7.60
N GLN A 180 -0.26 -4.60 7.38
CA GLN A 180 -1.01 -4.80 6.14
C GLN A 180 -0.34 -4.11 4.95
N ARG A 181 0.21 -2.91 5.14
CA ARG A 181 0.93 -2.18 4.10
C ARG A 181 2.18 -2.91 3.65
N GLU A 182 2.95 -3.41 4.60
CA GLU A 182 4.12 -4.25 4.31
C GLU A 182 3.73 -5.51 3.56
N SER A 183 2.67 -6.22 4.00
CA SER A 183 2.13 -7.39 3.31
C SER A 183 1.68 -7.06 1.87
N ASN A 184 1.08 -5.88 1.64
CA ASN A 184 0.68 -5.44 0.31
C ASN A 184 1.90 -5.20 -0.61
N LEU A 185 2.96 -4.57 -0.10
CA LEU A 185 4.19 -4.35 -0.86
C LEU A 185 4.88 -5.69 -1.22
N LEU A 186 4.95 -6.62 -0.27
CA LEU A 186 5.49 -7.96 -0.51
C LEU A 186 4.63 -8.75 -1.51
N ALA A 187 3.30 -8.65 -1.41
CA ALA A 187 2.41 -9.26 -2.38
C ALA A 187 2.60 -8.68 -3.79
N PHE A 188 2.81 -7.37 -3.91
CA PHE A 188 3.10 -6.73 -5.19
C PHE A 188 4.42 -7.20 -5.79
N PHE A 189 5.44 -7.38 -4.96
CA PHE A 189 6.70 -7.99 -5.35
C PHE A 189 6.50 -9.41 -5.93
N GLU A 190 5.70 -10.26 -5.25
CA GLU A 190 5.42 -11.61 -5.74
C GLU A 190 4.63 -11.60 -7.07
N ARG A 191 3.77 -10.60 -7.32
CA ARG A 191 3.11 -10.43 -8.61
C ARG A 191 4.08 -10.09 -9.74
N ALA A 192 5.05 -9.23 -9.47
CA ALA A 192 6.10 -8.91 -10.44
C ALA A 192 7.01 -10.12 -10.73
N ARG A 193 7.29 -10.92 -9.71
CA ARG A 193 8.04 -12.17 -9.86
C ARG A 193 7.28 -13.18 -10.73
N ALA A 194 6.00 -13.40 -10.43
CA ALA A 194 5.15 -14.30 -11.21
C ALA A 194 5.01 -13.85 -12.68
N PHE A 195 4.97 -12.53 -12.94
CA PHE A 195 4.98 -11.99 -14.29
C PHE A 195 6.23 -12.41 -15.09
N GLU A 196 7.40 -12.31 -14.48
CA GLU A 196 8.66 -12.73 -15.11
C GLU A 196 8.73 -14.27 -15.30
N GLU A 197 8.25 -15.04 -14.34
CA GLU A 197 8.20 -16.51 -14.40
C GLU A 197 7.29 -17.02 -15.56
N GLN A 198 6.27 -16.24 -15.93
CA GLN A 198 5.41 -16.52 -17.08
C GLN A 198 6.07 -16.19 -18.43
N GLY A 199 7.30 -15.70 -18.42
CA GLY A 199 8.08 -15.40 -19.62
C GLY A 199 7.94 -13.97 -20.14
N PHE A 200 7.14 -13.12 -19.48
CA PHE A 200 7.09 -11.70 -19.79
C PHE A 200 8.32 -11.00 -19.21
N ARG A 201 8.84 -9.97 -19.88
CA ARG A 201 10.08 -9.32 -19.44
C ARG A 201 10.02 -7.80 -19.61
N GLY A 202 10.74 -7.14 -18.70
CA GLY A 202 11.05 -5.73 -18.77
C GLY A 202 9.97 -4.81 -18.17
N LEU A 203 10.44 -3.67 -17.66
CA LEU A 203 9.63 -2.69 -16.96
C LEU A 203 8.44 -2.20 -17.82
N TYR A 204 8.69 -1.83 -19.07
CA TYR A 204 7.65 -1.34 -19.97
C TYR A 204 6.45 -2.32 -20.12
N SER A 205 6.75 -3.63 -20.29
CA SER A 205 5.70 -4.65 -20.41
C SER A 205 4.89 -4.78 -19.11
N PHE A 206 5.56 -4.69 -17.96
CA PHE A 206 4.90 -4.76 -16.65
C PHE A 206 4.03 -3.52 -16.39
N VAL A 207 4.54 -2.32 -16.65
CA VAL A 207 3.79 -1.07 -16.54
C VAL A 207 2.54 -1.09 -17.42
N ASN A 208 2.64 -1.58 -18.66
CA ASN A 208 1.49 -1.70 -19.56
C ASN A 208 0.46 -2.72 -19.06
N LEU A 209 0.90 -3.84 -18.47
CA LEU A 209 -0.02 -4.79 -17.83
C LEU A 209 -0.80 -4.10 -16.69
N LEU A 210 -0.11 -3.40 -15.79
CA LEU A 210 -0.75 -2.71 -14.67
C LEU A 210 -1.74 -1.64 -15.14
N ARG A 211 -1.36 -0.87 -16.16
CA ARG A 211 -2.23 0.15 -16.78
C ARG A 211 -3.47 -0.47 -17.41
N GLY A 212 -3.30 -1.59 -18.13
CA GLY A 212 -4.43 -2.34 -18.71
C GLY A 212 -5.39 -2.85 -17.66
N MET A 213 -4.88 -3.41 -16.55
CA MET A 213 -5.70 -3.87 -15.42
C MET A 213 -6.51 -2.70 -14.81
N GLN A 214 -5.85 -1.57 -14.54
CA GLN A 214 -6.54 -0.39 -13.98
C GLN A 214 -7.63 0.16 -14.91
N GLN A 215 -7.39 0.20 -16.23
CA GLN A 215 -8.38 0.66 -17.22
C GLN A 215 -9.58 -0.27 -17.32
N ASN A 216 -9.38 -1.57 -17.18
CA ASN A 216 -10.43 -2.58 -17.21
C ASN A 216 -11.17 -2.75 -15.89
N GLY A 217 -10.73 -2.04 -14.81
CA GLY A 217 -11.25 -2.25 -13.47
C GLY A 217 -10.84 -3.60 -12.87
N GLU A 218 -9.80 -4.21 -13.42
CA GLU A 218 -9.18 -5.42 -12.90
C GLU A 218 -8.11 -5.06 -11.88
N ASP A 219 -7.91 -5.92 -10.88
CA ASP A 219 -6.88 -5.74 -9.88
C ASP A 219 -6.41 -7.10 -9.35
N PHE A 220 -5.21 -7.12 -8.79
CA PHE A 220 -4.76 -8.25 -8.01
C PHE A 220 -5.54 -8.30 -6.69
N GLN A 221 -5.95 -9.50 -6.28
CA GLN A 221 -6.52 -9.65 -4.96
C GLN A 221 -5.49 -9.22 -3.91
N THR A 222 -5.90 -8.35 -3.00
CA THR A 222 -5.11 -8.09 -1.80
C THR A 222 -4.89 -9.43 -1.09
N VAL A 223 -3.66 -9.69 -0.70
CA VAL A 223 -3.42 -10.73 0.29
C VAL A 223 -4.14 -10.22 1.54
N GLY A 224 -5.34 -10.77 1.78
CA GLY A 224 -5.87 -10.66 3.12
C GLY A 224 -4.71 -11.10 3.99
N ALA A 225 -4.27 -10.27 4.95
CA ALA A 225 -3.51 -10.82 6.04
C ALA A 225 -4.34 -12.03 6.43
N GLU A 226 -3.82 -13.24 6.15
CA GLU A 226 -4.38 -14.42 6.78
C GLU A 226 -4.40 -14.03 8.23
N ALA A 227 -5.57 -13.62 8.68
CA ALA A 227 -5.78 -13.36 10.08
C ALA A 227 -5.46 -14.71 10.68
N THR A 228 -4.19 -14.89 11.02
CA THR A 228 -3.80 -15.96 11.93
C THR A 228 -4.85 -15.88 12.99
N GLY A 229 -5.66 -16.90 13.19
CA GLY A 229 -6.95 -16.97 13.92
C GLY A 229 -7.17 -16.13 15.19
N SER A 230 -6.48 -14.99 15.31
CA SER A 230 -6.32 -14.14 16.48
C SER A 230 -6.83 -12.68 16.29
N ALA A 231 -7.45 -12.31 15.16
CA ALA A 231 -7.94 -10.96 14.93
C ALA A 231 -9.45 -10.90 14.64
N VAL A 232 -10.12 -9.88 15.16
CA VAL A 232 -11.52 -9.55 14.83
C VAL A 232 -11.62 -9.09 13.37
N ARG A 233 -12.53 -9.66 12.60
CA ARG A 233 -12.72 -9.31 11.19
C ARG A 233 -13.86 -8.31 11.01
N ILE A 234 -13.61 -7.28 10.21
CA ILE A 234 -14.63 -6.29 9.85
C ILE A 234 -14.98 -6.51 8.37
N LEU A 235 -16.21 -6.90 8.11
CA LEU A 235 -16.69 -7.29 6.78
C LEU A 235 -17.86 -6.40 6.35
N SER A 236 -18.16 -6.41 5.04
CA SER A 236 -19.40 -5.84 4.52
C SER A 236 -20.54 -6.86 4.59
N ILE A 237 -21.77 -6.40 4.88
CA ILE A 237 -22.98 -7.23 4.79
C ILE A 237 -23.39 -7.55 3.34
N HIS A 238 -22.83 -6.83 2.36
CA HIS A 238 -23.07 -7.07 0.94
C HIS A 238 -21.87 -7.83 0.35
N LYS A 239 -22.15 -8.95 -0.32
CA LYS A 239 -21.20 -9.65 -1.18
C LYS A 239 -21.11 -8.99 -2.54
#